data_e1ad7eb9bdf52e15f80ef157796467f7
#
_entry.id   e1ad7eb9bdf52e15f80ef157796467f7
#
_cell.length_a   1.000
_cell.length_b   1.000
_cell.length_c   1.000
_cell.angle_alpha   90.00
_cell.angle_beta   90.00
_cell.angle_gamma   90.00
#
_symmetry.space_group_name_H-M   'P 1'
#
loop_
_entity.id
_entity.type
_entity.pdbx_description
1 polymer ?
#
loop_
_entity_poly.entity_id
_entity_poly.type
_entity_poly.pdbx_seq_one_letter_code
_entity_poly.pdbx_strand_id
1 'polypeptide(L)'
;MEELKHLLSISLGFFCKTRFLLGEEEKPEMKQSQTRLIAKIAVLGAIAFVLMLIEFPLPFVPPFYKLDFSEVAVMVGGFALGWLPAVAIEAVKIILKTIFAGTNTAYVGEAASFLIGISYAVPAALIYTKHKSKQNAIKGLLIGSLCMIIAGLLLNALVLLPAYSYFYHMPMDALIGMGTAIVPLIKDRFTFVLFATTPFNIVKSIAVSLVTMLLYKRISPILHR
;
A
#
# COMPACT_ATOMS: atom_id res chain seq x y z
N MET A 1 29.74 -7.32 -8.57
CA MET A 1 28.99 -7.64 -7.33
C MET A 1 29.86 -7.54 -6.08
N GLU A 2 31.13 -7.81 -6.16
CA GLU A 2 32.10 -7.68 -5.04
C GLU A 2 32.40 -6.20 -4.68
N GLU A 3 32.54 -5.32 -5.65
CA GLU A 3 32.78 -3.89 -5.42
C GLU A 3 31.64 -3.19 -4.65
N LEU A 4 30.37 -3.58 -4.90
CA LEU A 4 29.23 -3.00 -4.21
C LEU A 4 29.20 -3.41 -2.73
N LYS A 5 29.62 -4.64 -2.41
CA LYS A 5 29.76 -5.11 -1.02
C LYS A 5 30.89 -4.39 -0.29
N HIS A 6 31.97 -4.09 -0.99
CA HIS A 6 33.11 -3.36 -0.43
C HIS A 6 32.77 -1.90 -0.11
N LEU A 7 32.02 -1.22 -1.01
CA LEU A 7 31.53 0.15 -0.79
C LEU A 7 30.50 0.24 0.34
N LEU A 8 29.58 -0.74 0.43
CA LEU A 8 28.63 -0.82 1.54
C LEU A 8 29.33 -1.11 2.88
N SER A 9 30.35 -1.96 2.90
CA SER A 9 31.13 -2.25 4.11
C SER A 9 31.92 -1.04 4.59
N ILE A 10 32.52 -0.26 3.67
CA ILE A 10 33.25 0.98 4.01
C ILE A 10 32.27 2.05 4.51
N SER A 11 31.11 2.21 3.88
CA SER A 11 30.07 3.16 4.29
C SER A 11 29.50 2.85 5.68
N LEU A 12 29.19 1.58 5.95
CA LEU A 12 28.74 1.11 7.27
C LEU A 12 29.81 1.21 8.34
N GLY A 13 31.06 0.89 8.00
CA GLY A 13 32.22 1.00 8.91
C GLY A 13 32.52 2.47 9.27
N PHE A 14 32.42 3.38 8.32
CA PHE A 14 32.62 4.81 8.56
C PHE A 14 31.52 5.40 9.44
N PHE A 15 30.26 5.01 9.21
CA PHE A 15 29.10 5.45 10.01
C PHE A 15 29.16 4.90 11.45
N CYS A 16 29.64 3.67 11.64
CA CYS A 16 29.82 3.05 12.96
C CYS A 16 31.00 3.71 13.72
N LYS A 17 32.09 4.03 13.01
CA LYS A 17 33.30 4.62 13.62
C LYS A 17 33.13 6.09 14.01
N THR A 18 32.38 6.88 13.23
CA THR A 18 32.00 8.25 13.60
C THR A 18 31.08 8.30 14.79
N ARG A 19 30.20 7.32 14.96
CA ARG A 19 29.29 7.23 16.11
C ARG A 19 30.03 6.84 17.39
N PHE A 20 31.05 5.99 17.29
CA PHE A 20 31.92 5.61 18.41
C PHE A 20 32.83 6.76 18.87
N LEU A 21 33.31 7.60 17.95
CA LEU A 21 34.16 8.74 18.26
C LEU A 21 33.40 9.94 18.85
N LEU A 22 32.09 10.01 18.68
CA LEU A 22 31.24 11.08 19.24
C LEU A 22 30.73 10.80 20.67
N GLY A 23 31.09 9.62 21.26
CA GLY A 23 30.76 9.31 22.66
C GLY A 23 29.24 9.31 22.96
N GLU A 24 28.40 9.10 21.94
CA GLU A 24 26.96 8.95 22.15
C GLU A 24 26.68 7.53 22.72
N GLU A 25 26.71 7.43 24.03
CA GLU A 25 26.04 6.32 24.71
C GLU A 25 24.57 6.30 24.28
N GLU A 26 24.13 5.20 23.66
CA GLU A 26 22.75 4.98 23.24
C GLU A 26 21.85 5.06 24.48
N LYS A 27 21.21 6.21 24.68
CA LYS A 27 20.30 6.42 25.82
C LYS A 27 19.25 5.32 25.81
N PRO A 28 18.97 4.66 26.94
CA PRO A 28 17.99 3.57 27.03
C PRO A 28 16.59 3.95 26.51
N GLU A 29 16.27 5.24 26.52
CA GLU A 29 15.03 5.80 25.95
C GLU A 29 14.91 5.63 24.43
N MET A 30 16.01 5.69 23.65
CA MET A 30 15.97 5.48 22.20
C MET A 30 15.61 4.03 21.84
N LYS A 31 16.15 3.06 22.57
CA LYS A 31 15.86 1.64 22.35
C LYS A 31 14.40 1.29 22.66
N GLN A 32 13.82 1.88 23.69
CA GLN A 32 12.42 1.71 24.07
C GLN A 32 11.47 2.36 23.05
N SER A 33 11.85 3.51 22.46
CA SER A 33 11.09 4.19 21.42
C SER A 33 11.03 3.36 20.13
N GLN A 34 12.12 2.74 19.72
CA GLN A 34 12.17 1.86 18.54
C GLN A 34 11.33 0.61 18.72
N THR A 35 11.39 -0.05 19.88
CA THR A 35 10.57 -1.22 20.18
C THR A 35 9.08 -0.90 20.14
N ARG A 36 8.67 0.26 20.68
CA ARG A 36 7.28 0.73 20.61
C ARG A 36 6.83 1.01 19.18
N LEU A 37 7.71 1.56 18.34
CA LEU A 37 7.41 1.80 16.93
C LEU A 37 7.19 0.49 16.18
N ILE A 38 8.09 -0.49 16.35
CA ILE A 38 7.97 -1.82 15.74
C ILE A 38 6.67 -2.52 16.19
N ALA A 39 6.34 -2.46 17.48
CA ALA A 39 5.10 -3.02 18.00
C ALA A 39 3.85 -2.37 17.35
N LYS A 40 3.83 -1.04 17.17
CA LYS A 40 2.74 -0.33 16.50
C LYS A 40 2.61 -0.75 15.04
N ILE A 41 3.72 -0.87 14.31
CA ILE A 41 3.76 -1.34 12.93
C ILE A 41 3.20 -2.77 12.83
N ALA A 42 3.64 -3.67 13.69
CA ALA A 42 3.18 -5.06 13.70
C ALA A 42 1.67 -5.17 13.97
N VAL A 43 1.15 -4.45 14.97
CA VAL A 43 -0.28 -4.43 15.30
C VAL A 43 -1.10 -3.85 14.16
N LEU A 44 -0.70 -2.70 13.57
CA LEU A 44 -1.42 -2.10 12.46
C LEU A 44 -1.34 -2.97 11.20
N GLY A 45 -0.20 -3.64 10.95
CA GLY A 45 -0.05 -4.59 9.86
C GLY A 45 -0.95 -5.82 10.01
N ALA A 46 -1.07 -6.34 11.23
CA ALA A 46 -1.99 -7.43 11.54
C ALA A 46 -3.46 -7.02 11.36
N ILE A 47 -3.84 -5.81 11.82
CA ILE A 47 -5.18 -5.26 11.60
C ILE A 47 -5.45 -5.08 10.10
N ALA A 48 -4.48 -4.52 9.35
CA ALA A 48 -4.59 -4.38 7.89
C ALA A 48 -4.78 -5.74 7.21
N PHE A 49 -4.03 -6.76 7.63
CA PHE A 49 -4.20 -8.13 7.12
C PHE A 49 -5.61 -8.67 7.39
N VAL A 50 -6.13 -8.56 8.60
CA VAL A 50 -7.49 -9.02 8.94
C VAL A 50 -8.53 -8.30 8.09
N LEU A 51 -8.41 -6.97 7.92
CA LEU A 51 -9.30 -6.20 7.05
C LEU A 51 -9.18 -6.61 5.57
N MET A 52 -8.01 -7.05 5.12
CA MET A 52 -7.80 -7.57 3.77
C MET A 52 -8.51 -8.90 3.52
N LEU A 53 -8.70 -9.73 4.55
CA LEU A 53 -9.47 -10.99 4.42
C LEU A 53 -10.98 -10.74 4.24
N ILE A 54 -11.46 -9.56 4.64
CA ILE A 54 -12.86 -9.15 4.48
C ILE A 54 -12.99 -8.40 3.17
N GLU A 55 -13.13 -9.13 2.08
CA GLU A 55 -13.18 -8.59 0.73
C GLU A 55 -14.57 -8.74 0.10
N PHE A 56 -15.01 -7.71 -0.62
CA PHE A 56 -16.33 -7.64 -1.25
C PHE A 56 -16.19 -7.52 -2.77
N PRO A 57 -16.78 -8.43 -3.56
CA PRO A 57 -16.85 -8.24 -5.00
C PRO A 57 -17.80 -7.08 -5.34
N LEU A 58 -17.43 -6.26 -6.32
CA LEU A 58 -18.27 -5.17 -6.81
C LEU A 58 -18.99 -5.60 -8.09
N PRO A 59 -20.29 -5.27 -8.24
CA PRO A 59 -21.11 -5.80 -9.36
C PRO A 59 -20.77 -5.20 -10.73
N PHE A 60 -20.01 -4.10 -10.77
CA PHE A 60 -19.66 -3.37 -12.00
C PHE A 60 -18.22 -3.60 -12.47
N VAL A 61 -17.52 -4.56 -11.86
CA VAL A 61 -16.15 -4.95 -12.25
C VAL A 61 -16.02 -6.47 -12.25
N PRO A 62 -15.03 -7.03 -12.99
CA PRO A 62 -14.75 -8.46 -12.97
C PRO A 62 -14.50 -9.00 -11.56
N PRO A 63 -14.89 -10.28 -11.27
CA PRO A 63 -14.92 -10.83 -9.90
C PRO A 63 -13.55 -10.95 -9.22
N PHE A 64 -12.46 -10.80 -9.95
CA PHE A 64 -11.13 -10.78 -9.36
C PHE A 64 -10.74 -9.40 -8.77
N TYR A 65 -11.52 -8.33 -9.05
CA TYR A 65 -11.41 -7.05 -8.35
C TYR A 65 -12.30 -7.08 -7.10
N LYS A 66 -11.69 -7.12 -5.95
CA LYS A 66 -12.39 -7.15 -4.67
C LYS A 66 -12.03 -5.94 -3.84
N LEU A 67 -13.04 -5.31 -3.28
CA LEU A 67 -12.89 -4.18 -2.38
C LEU A 67 -12.58 -4.68 -0.97
N ASP A 68 -11.54 -4.15 -0.36
CA ASP A 68 -11.19 -4.34 1.05
C ASP A 68 -10.87 -3.00 1.70
N PHE A 69 -10.85 -2.97 3.04
CA PHE A 69 -10.55 -1.78 3.83
C PHE A 69 -9.16 -1.82 4.49
N SER A 70 -8.27 -2.71 4.06
CA SER A 70 -6.92 -2.86 4.63
C SER A 70 -6.11 -1.56 4.59
N GLU A 71 -6.25 -0.78 3.52
CA GLU A 71 -5.57 0.50 3.34
C GLU A 71 -5.92 1.53 4.42
N VAL A 72 -7.08 1.39 5.10
CA VAL A 72 -7.45 2.27 6.21
C VAL A 72 -6.46 2.17 7.36
N ALA A 73 -6.06 0.95 7.74
CA ALA A 73 -5.08 0.74 8.81
C ALA A 73 -3.69 1.26 8.40
N VAL A 74 -3.31 1.10 7.13
CA VAL A 74 -2.06 1.64 6.56
C VAL A 74 -2.07 3.17 6.60
N MET A 75 -3.19 3.81 6.22
CA MET A 75 -3.36 5.27 6.27
C MET A 75 -3.31 5.82 7.68
N VAL A 76 -3.98 5.16 8.63
CA VAL A 76 -3.91 5.52 10.05
C VAL A 76 -2.46 5.45 10.54
N GLY A 77 -1.74 4.39 10.20
CA GLY A 77 -0.32 4.24 10.50
C GLY A 77 0.54 5.33 9.86
N GLY A 78 0.28 5.65 8.60
CA GLY A 78 0.97 6.72 7.87
C GLY A 78 0.78 8.09 8.49
N PHE A 79 -0.44 8.42 8.92
CA PHE A 79 -0.74 9.67 9.61
C PHE A 79 -0.17 9.71 11.02
N ALA A 80 -0.19 8.57 11.73
CA ALA A 80 0.31 8.47 13.10
C ALA A 80 1.83 8.50 13.19
N LEU A 81 2.49 7.71 12.36
CA LEU A 81 3.88 7.32 12.50
C LEU A 81 4.78 7.86 11.37
N GLY A 82 4.16 8.29 10.26
CA GLY A 82 4.87 8.79 9.09
C GLY A 82 4.92 7.81 7.91
N TRP A 83 5.51 8.25 6.81
CA TRP A 83 5.48 7.52 5.53
C TRP A 83 6.27 6.20 5.55
N LEU A 84 7.43 6.16 6.22
CA LEU A 84 8.25 4.95 6.31
C LEU A 84 7.57 3.82 7.10
N PRO A 85 6.97 4.08 8.28
CA PRO A 85 6.11 3.12 8.95
C PRO A 85 4.90 2.68 8.11
N ALA A 86 4.29 3.56 7.30
CA ALA A 86 3.21 3.16 6.40
C ALA A 86 3.66 2.10 5.40
N VAL A 87 4.84 2.26 4.79
CA VAL A 87 5.45 1.25 3.90
C VAL A 87 5.69 -0.07 4.65
N ALA A 88 6.18 0.01 5.90
CA ALA A 88 6.42 -1.20 6.70
C ALA A 88 5.11 -1.92 7.08
N ILE A 89 4.04 -1.17 7.41
CA ILE A 89 2.70 -1.73 7.69
C ILE A 89 2.15 -2.43 6.43
N GLU A 90 2.30 -1.79 5.26
CA GLU A 90 1.89 -2.37 3.98
C GLU A 90 2.66 -3.66 3.67
N ALA A 91 3.98 -3.69 3.92
CA ALA A 91 4.81 -4.87 3.75
C ALA A 91 4.36 -6.01 4.69
N VAL A 92 4.13 -5.73 5.97
CA VAL A 92 3.64 -6.72 6.94
C VAL A 92 2.29 -7.28 6.51
N LYS A 93 1.34 -6.44 6.09
CA LYS A 93 0.04 -6.86 5.56
C LYS A 93 0.18 -7.86 4.41
N ILE A 94 1.00 -7.52 3.41
CA ILE A 94 1.20 -8.37 2.22
C ILE A 94 1.92 -9.68 2.58
N ILE A 95 2.92 -9.63 3.45
CA ILE A 95 3.63 -10.83 3.92
C ILE A 95 2.65 -11.77 4.65
N LEU A 96 1.85 -11.24 5.58
CA LEU A 96 0.86 -12.03 6.30
C LEU A 96 -0.18 -12.63 5.34
N LYS A 97 -0.70 -11.84 4.40
CA LYS A 97 -1.61 -12.34 3.36
C LYS A 97 -1.00 -13.48 2.57
N THR A 98 0.24 -13.35 2.16
CA THR A 98 0.96 -14.37 1.38
C THR A 98 1.17 -15.66 2.18
N ILE A 99 1.49 -15.55 3.47
CA ILE A 99 1.71 -16.72 4.35
C ILE A 99 0.40 -17.46 4.64
N PHE A 100 -0.67 -16.72 4.98
CA PHE A 100 -1.91 -17.33 5.47
C PHE A 100 -2.94 -17.61 4.38
N ALA A 101 -3.03 -16.78 3.35
CA ALA A 101 -3.99 -16.95 2.24
C ALA A 101 -3.34 -17.50 0.96
N GLY A 102 -2.01 -17.55 0.90
CA GLY A 102 -1.29 -18.01 -0.29
C GLY A 102 -1.31 -17.01 -1.44
N THR A 103 -0.80 -17.44 -2.59
CA THR A 103 -0.80 -16.69 -3.84
C THR A 103 -1.32 -17.53 -5.00
N ASN A 104 -2.15 -16.94 -5.84
CA ASN A 104 -2.63 -17.58 -7.08
C ASN A 104 -1.92 -17.02 -8.33
N THR A 105 -1.08 -16.00 -8.16
CA THR A 105 -0.44 -15.23 -9.25
C THR A 105 1.08 -15.24 -9.18
N ALA A 106 1.67 -16.28 -8.56
CA ALA A 106 3.12 -16.39 -8.33
C ALA A 106 3.73 -15.07 -7.80
N TYR A 107 3.08 -14.49 -6.80
CA TYR A 107 3.47 -13.25 -6.10
C TYR A 107 3.35 -11.94 -6.92
N VAL A 108 2.98 -11.99 -8.18
CA VAL A 108 2.84 -10.77 -9.02
C VAL A 108 1.68 -9.89 -8.53
N GLY A 109 0.56 -10.51 -8.15
CA GLY A 109 -0.59 -9.80 -7.58
C GLY A 109 -0.27 -9.15 -6.24
N GLU A 110 0.49 -9.82 -5.38
CA GLU A 110 0.95 -9.33 -4.09
C GLU A 110 1.92 -8.14 -4.25
N ALA A 111 2.89 -8.26 -5.16
CA ALA A 111 3.80 -7.17 -5.47
C ALA A 111 3.07 -5.94 -6.03
N ALA A 112 2.12 -6.14 -6.93
CA ALA A 112 1.30 -5.06 -7.46
C ALA A 112 0.41 -4.42 -6.39
N SER A 113 -0.21 -5.21 -5.51
CA SER A 113 -0.98 -4.71 -4.37
C SER A 113 -0.14 -3.86 -3.45
N PHE A 114 1.10 -4.30 -3.14
CA PHE A 114 2.07 -3.53 -2.38
C PHE A 114 2.38 -2.18 -3.04
N LEU A 115 2.71 -2.19 -4.35
CA LEU A 115 3.05 -0.97 -5.09
C LEU A 115 1.86 0.00 -5.18
N ILE A 116 0.65 -0.50 -5.39
CA ILE A 116 -0.57 0.31 -5.42
C ILE A 116 -0.85 0.89 -4.03
N GLY A 117 -0.72 0.09 -2.96
CA GLY A 117 -0.91 0.54 -1.57
C GLY A 117 0.07 1.63 -1.16
N ILE A 118 1.37 1.46 -1.41
CA ILE A 118 2.37 2.49 -1.08
C ILE A 118 2.21 3.74 -1.95
N SER A 119 1.76 3.62 -3.21
CA SER A 119 1.49 4.79 -4.05
C SER A 119 0.33 5.63 -3.53
N TYR A 120 -0.56 5.06 -2.73
CA TYR A 120 -1.61 5.76 -2.00
C TYR A 120 -1.10 6.32 -0.66
N ALA A 121 -0.50 5.47 0.17
CA ALA A 121 -0.18 5.78 1.55
C ALA A 121 1.00 6.77 1.68
N VAL A 122 2.04 6.63 0.86
CA VAL A 122 3.25 7.46 0.97
C VAL A 122 2.98 8.94 0.69
N PRO A 123 2.35 9.34 -0.43
CA PRO A 123 2.05 10.75 -0.68
C PRO A 123 1.10 11.33 0.38
N ALA A 124 0.10 10.56 0.81
CA ALA A 124 -0.83 10.99 1.83
C ALA A 124 -0.13 11.26 3.17
N ALA A 125 0.74 10.34 3.61
CA ALA A 125 1.50 10.50 4.84
C ALA A 125 2.51 11.66 4.76
N LEU A 126 3.23 11.83 3.64
CA LEU A 126 4.18 12.91 3.43
C LEU A 126 3.52 14.29 3.52
N ILE A 127 2.33 14.45 2.92
CA ILE A 127 1.61 15.73 2.95
C ILE A 127 1.08 16.00 4.36
N TYR A 128 0.54 14.98 5.02
CA TYR A 128 0.00 15.14 6.36
C TYR A 128 1.08 15.46 7.40
N THR A 129 2.24 14.78 7.32
CA THR A 129 3.31 14.94 8.31
C THR A 129 4.00 16.30 8.27
N LYS A 130 3.95 17.02 7.13
CA LYS A 130 4.50 18.39 7.04
C LYS A 130 3.77 19.36 7.97
N HIS A 131 2.44 19.30 7.99
CA HIS A 131 1.58 20.08 8.89
C HIS A 131 0.38 19.22 9.26
N LYS A 132 0.34 18.72 10.48
CA LYS A 132 -0.72 17.84 11.00
C LYS A 132 -2.03 18.60 11.18
N SER A 133 -2.78 18.74 10.08
CA SER A 133 -4.07 19.42 10.04
C SER A 133 -5.11 18.62 9.27
N LYS A 134 -6.39 18.85 9.55
CA LYS A 134 -7.49 18.21 8.82
C LYS A 134 -7.44 18.53 7.32
N GLN A 135 -7.05 19.75 6.95
CA GLN A 135 -6.92 20.16 5.55
C GLN A 135 -5.82 19.35 4.84
N ASN A 136 -4.68 19.16 5.49
CA ASN A 136 -3.58 18.38 4.92
C ASN A 136 -3.89 16.87 4.92
N ALA A 137 -4.69 16.36 5.84
CA ALA A 137 -5.21 15.00 5.75
C ALA A 137 -6.06 14.82 4.49
N ILE A 138 -7.00 15.74 4.22
CA ILE A 138 -7.84 15.70 3.01
C ILE A 138 -6.99 15.84 1.75
N LYS A 139 -6.08 16.83 1.69
CA LYS A 139 -5.18 17.02 0.53
C LYS A 139 -4.31 15.79 0.30
N GLY A 140 -3.77 15.20 1.37
CA GLY A 140 -2.97 13.99 1.32
C GLY A 140 -3.74 12.81 0.74
N LEU A 141 -4.98 12.59 1.22
CA LEU A 141 -5.85 11.53 0.71
C LEU A 141 -6.21 11.74 -0.77
N LEU A 142 -6.51 12.97 -1.19
CA LEU A 142 -6.80 13.28 -2.60
C LEU A 142 -5.61 13.02 -3.52
N ILE A 143 -4.43 13.50 -3.14
CA ILE A 143 -3.20 13.28 -3.94
C ILE A 143 -2.80 11.81 -3.92
N GLY A 144 -2.88 11.15 -2.76
CA GLY A 144 -2.65 9.71 -2.66
C GLY A 144 -3.62 8.91 -3.53
N SER A 145 -4.92 9.27 -3.54
CA SER A 145 -5.91 8.64 -4.42
C SER A 145 -5.55 8.77 -5.90
N LEU A 146 -5.11 9.96 -6.31
CA LEU A 146 -4.66 10.19 -7.69
C LEU A 146 -3.44 9.33 -8.04
N CYS A 147 -2.44 9.27 -7.17
CA CYS A 147 -1.27 8.42 -7.34
C CYS A 147 -1.66 6.92 -7.40
N MET A 148 -2.58 6.46 -6.54
CA MET A 148 -3.10 5.10 -6.56
C MET A 148 -3.81 4.76 -7.87
N ILE A 149 -4.65 5.66 -8.38
CA ILE A 149 -5.37 5.46 -9.64
C ILE A 149 -4.38 5.33 -10.81
N ILE A 150 -3.39 6.22 -10.89
CA ILE A 150 -2.36 6.19 -11.93
C ILE A 150 -1.52 4.91 -11.81
N ALA A 151 -1.04 4.57 -10.62
CA ALA A 151 -0.27 3.36 -10.40
C ALA A 151 -1.08 2.09 -10.72
N GLY A 152 -2.35 2.06 -10.30
CA GLY A 152 -3.26 0.97 -10.61
C GLY A 152 -3.52 0.81 -12.11
N LEU A 153 -3.68 1.93 -12.83
CA LEU A 153 -3.84 1.92 -14.28
C LEU A 153 -2.59 1.32 -14.96
N LEU A 154 -1.41 1.83 -14.63
CA LEU A 154 -0.16 1.38 -15.24
C LEU A 154 0.16 -0.08 -14.89
N LEU A 155 0.06 -0.46 -13.61
CA LEU A 155 0.36 -1.82 -13.18
C LEU A 155 -0.64 -2.84 -13.74
N ASN A 156 -1.93 -2.52 -13.82
CA ASN A 156 -2.91 -3.42 -14.42
C ASN A 156 -2.68 -3.58 -15.93
N ALA A 157 -2.44 -2.48 -16.65
CA ALA A 157 -2.22 -2.55 -18.09
C ALA A 157 -0.95 -3.30 -18.48
N LEU A 158 0.15 -3.07 -17.76
CA LEU A 158 1.48 -3.53 -18.16
C LEU A 158 1.89 -4.84 -17.47
N VAL A 159 1.40 -5.10 -16.28
CA VAL A 159 1.88 -6.21 -15.42
C VAL A 159 0.77 -7.20 -15.11
N LEU A 160 -0.33 -6.75 -14.47
CA LEU A 160 -1.32 -7.66 -13.91
C LEU A 160 -2.13 -8.40 -14.97
N LEU A 161 -2.66 -7.71 -15.99
CA LEU A 161 -3.42 -8.38 -17.06
C LEU A 161 -2.57 -9.41 -17.82
N PRO A 162 -1.32 -9.11 -18.27
CA PRO A 162 -0.44 -10.12 -18.83
C PRO A 162 -0.12 -11.27 -17.88
N ALA A 163 0.13 -10.97 -16.60
CA ALA A 163 0.42 -11.98 -15.59
C ALA A 163 -0.78 -12.89 -15.35
N TYR A 164 -1.98 -12.35 -15.24
CA TYR A 164 -3.20 -13.15 -15.09
C TYR A 164 -3.44 -14.05 -16.30
N SER A 165 -3.24 -13.54 -17.53
CA SER A 165 -3.32 -14.35 -18.75
C SER A 165 -2.34 -15.54 -18.68
N TYR A 166 -1.13 -15.32 -18.22
CA TYR A 166 -0.09 -16.34 -18.13
C TYR A 166 -0.36 -17.35 -17.00
N PHE A 167 -0.61 -16.89 -15.77
CA PHE A 167 -0.74 -17.76 -14.60
C PHE A 167 -2.08 -18.49 -14.49
N TYR A 168 -3.17 -17.89 -14.98
CA TYR A 168 -4.46 -18.56 -15.04
C TYR A 168 -4.64 -19.37 -16.32
N HIS A 169 -3.63 -19.41 -17.21
CA HIS A 169 -3.71 -20.08 -18.52
C HIS A 169 -4.95 -19.66 -19.33
N MET A 170 -5.37 -18.41 -19.19
CA MET A 170 -6.52 -17.84 -19.88
C MET A 170 -6.04 -16.93 -21.01
N PRO A 171 -6.59 -17.07 -22.23
CA PRO A 171 -6.33 -16.12 -23.30
C PRO A 171 -6.71 -14.69 -22.87
N MET A 172 -5.93 -13.70 -23.31
CA MET A 172 -6.21 -12.29 -22.99
C MET A 172 -7.64 -11.90 -23.40
N ASP A 173 -8.15 -12.43 -24.50
CA ASP A 173 -9.50 -12.18 -24.98
C ASP A 173 -10.58 -12.70 -24.01
N ALA A 174 -10.32 -13.80 -23.31
CA ALA A 174 -11.22 -14.32 -22.29
C ALA A 174 -11.27 -13.40 -21.06
N LEU A 175 -10.12 -12.84 -20.63
CA LEU A 175 -10.06 -11.84 -19.56
C LEU A 175 -10.79 -10.55 -19.94
N ILE A 176 -10.58 -10.06 -21.17
CA ILE A 176 -11.27 -8.90 -21.72
C ILE A 176 -12.77 -9.18 -21.82
N GLY A 177 -13.15 -10.40 -22.25
CA GLY A 177 -14.53 -10.84 -22.34
C GLY A 177 -15.30 -10.79 -21.02
N MET A 178 -14.64 -11.09 -19.88
CA MET A 178 -15.25 -10.89 -18.55
C MET A 178 -15.59 -9.41 -18.28
N GLY A 179 -14.76 -8.51 -18.76
CA GLY A 179 -15.03 -7.07 -18.66
C GLY A 179 -16.14 -6.64 -19.62
N THR A 180 -16.11 -7.11 -20.87
CA THR A 180 -17.10 -6.78 -21.90
C THR A 180 -18.51 -7.25 -21.50
N ALA A 181 -18.61 -8.38 -20.80
CA ALA A 181 -19.88 -8.90 -20.28
C ALA A 181 -20.55 -7.94 -19.27
N ILE A 182 -19.75 -7.11 -18.59
CA ILE A 182 -20.23 -6.14 -17.60
C ILE A 182 -20.37 -4.75 -18.23
N VAL A 183 -19.35 -4.34 -19.01
CA VAL A 183 -19.30 -3.05 -19.69
C VAL A 183 -19.01 -3.25 -21.17
N PRO A 184 -20.01 -3.12 -22.06
CA PRO A 184 -19.86 -3.37 -23.49
C PRO A 184 -18.84 -2.47 -24.21
N LEU A 185 -18.39 -1.38 -23.58
CA LEU A 185 -17.35 -0.47 -24.08
C LEU A 185 -15.94 -1.07 -23.99
N ILE A 186 -15.76 -2.16 -23.23
CA ILE A 186 -14.47 -2.84 -23.09
C ILE A 186 -14.26 -3.74 -24.30
N LYS A 187 -13.26 -3.40 -25.13
CA LYS A 187 -12.92 -4.13 -26.36
C LYS A 187 -11.47 -4.60 -26.40
N ASP A 188 -10.60 -3.97 -25.64
CA ASP A 188 -9.18 -4.25 -25.59
C ASP A 188 -8.62 -4.03 -24.17
N ARG A 189 -7.31 -4.27 -23.99
CA ARG A 189 -6.62 -4.10 -22.70
C ARG A 189 -6.72 -2.67 -22.17
N PHE A 190 -6.61 -1.67 -23.05
CA PHE A 190 -6.64 -0.28 -22.63
C PHE A 190 -8.03 0.12 -22.15
N THR A 191 -9.06 -0.20 -22.90
CA THR A 191 -10.46 0.05 -22.51
C THR A 191 -10.85 -0.75 -21.28
N PHE A 192 -10.30 -1.97 -21.09
CA PHE A 192 -10.48 -2.73 -19.85
C PHE A 192 -9.95 -1.97 -18.62
N VAL A 193 -8.72 -1.49 -18.68
CA VAL A 193 -8.13 -0.74 -17.57
C VAL A 193 -8.87 0.58 -17.33
N LEU A 194 -9.29 1.25 -18.41
CA LEU A 194 -10.00 2.52 -18.31
C LEU A 194 -11.40 2.35 -17.70
N PHE A 195 -12.17 1.33 -18.11
CA PHE A 195 -13.58 1.17 -17.72
C PHE A 195 -13.83 0.16 -16.59
N ALA A 196 -12.88 -0.69 -16.24
CA ALA A 196 -13.00 -1.60 -15.10
C ALA A 196 -12.04 -1.21 -13.97
N THR A 197 -10.72 -1.14 -14.22
CA THR A 197 -9.72 -0.89 -13.18
C THR A 197 -9.80 0.53 -12.60
N THR A 198 -9.95 1.54 -13.46
CA THR A 198 -9.99 2.95 -13.02
C THR A 198 -11.21 3.24 -12.14
N PRO A 199 -12.46 2.91 -12.52
CA PRO A 199 -13.61 3.09 -11.65
C PRO A 199 -13.49 2.31 -10.33
N PHE A 200 -12.94 1.09 -10.36
CA PHE A 200 -12.68 0.32 -9.16
C PHE A 200 -11.75 1.07 -8.20
N ASN A 201 -10.61 1.57 -8.67
CA ASN A 201 -9.65 2.30 -7.85
C ASN A 201 -10.22 3.63 -7.33
N ILE A 202 -11.06 4.31 -8.12
CA ILE A 202 -11.79 5.50 -7.67
C ILE A 202 -12.71 5.15 -6.50
N VAL A 203 -13.54 4.12 -6.63
CA VAL A 203 -14.46 3.69 -5.56
C VAL A 203 -13.67 3.24 -4.33
N LYS A 204 -12.61 2.44 -4.50
CA LYS A 204 -11.75 1.99 -3.40
C LYS A 204 -11.12 3.18 -2.67
N SER A 205 -10.52 4.11 -3.39
CA SER A 205 -9.87 5.27 -2.79
C SER A 205 -10.85 6.20 -2.05
N ILE A 206 -12.04 6.41 -2.59
CA ILE A 206 -13.10 7.19 -1.92
C ILE A 206 -13.54 6.48 -0.64
N ALA A 207 -13.85 5.18 -0.70
CA ALA A 207 -14.29 4.41 0.45
C ALA A 207 -13.24 4.43 1.58
N VAL A 208 -11.99 4.14 1.24
CA VAL A 208 -10.87 4.18 2.19
C VAL A 208 -10.66 5.59 2.76
N SER A 209 -10.71 6.64 1.90
CA SER A 209 -10.57 8.03 2.36
C SER A 209 -11.67 8.43 3.33
N LEU A 210 -12.92 8.08 3.05
CA LEU A 210 -14.07 8.39 3.93
C LEU A 210 -13.90 7.71 5.29
N VAL A 211 -13.60 6.41 5.32
CA VAL A 211 -13.41 5.67 6.56
C VAL A 211 -12.21 6.22 7.34
N THR A 212 -11.09 6.50 6.66
CA THR A 212 -9.91 7.10 7.28
C THR A 212 -10.23 8.45 7.92
N MET A 213 -11.01 9.31 7.24
CA MET A 213 -11.41 10.61 7.77
C MET A 213 -12.41 10.51 8.95
N LEU A 214 -13.27 9.49 8.96
CA LEU A 214 -14.14 9.22 10.11
C LEU A 214 -13.33 8.79 11.34
N LEU A 215 -12.36 7.89 11.13
CA LEU A 215 -11.46 7.43 12.18
C LEU A 215 -10.51 8.55 12.65
N TYR A 216 -10.08 9.42 11.75
CA TYR A 216 -9.20 10.55 12.07
C TYR A 216 -9.71 11.40 13.24
N LYS A 217 -11.02 11.67 13.30
CA LYS A 217 -11.62 12.43 14.42
C LYS A 217 -11.40 11.77 15.78
N ARG A 218 -11.38 10.44 15.84
CA ARG A 218 -11.21 9.67 17.09
C ARG A 218 -9.74 9.40 17.42
N ILE A 219 -8.92 9.26 16.39
CA ILE A 219 -7.50 8.88 16.53
C ILE A 219 -6.60 10.11 16.66
N SER A 220 -7.00 11.26 16.08
CA SER A 220 -6.23 12.51 16.13
C SER A 220 -5.73 12.91 17.53
N PRO A 221 -6.50 12.80 18.63
CA PRO A 221 -6.01 13.12 19.97
C PRO A 221 -4.91 12.15 20.46
N ILE A 222 -4.91 10.92 19.94
CA ILE A 222 -3.93 9.88 20.27
C ILE A 222 -2.65 10.06 19.45
N LEU A 223 -2.80 10.59 18.22
CA LEU A 223 -1.70 10.85 17.28
C LEU A 223 -0.85 12.07 17.69
N HIS A 224 -1.42 12.97 18.50
CA HIS A 224 -0.75 14.22 18.93
C HIS A 224 -0.14 14.12 20.35
N ARG A 225 -0.26 12.95 21.00
CA ARG A 225 0.44 12.58 22.22
C ARG A 225 1.66 11.72 21.88
#